data_778a78bdb05cd9feb46ec4b532acb169
#
_entry.id   778a78bdb05cd9feb46ec4b532acb169
#
_cell.length_a   1.000
_cell.length_b   1.000
_cell.length_c   1.000
_cell.angle_alpha   90.00
_cell.angle_beta   90.00
_cell.angle_gamma   90.00
#
_symmetry.space_group_name_H-M   'P 1'
#
loop_
_entity.id
_entity.type
_entity.pdbx_description
1 polymer ?
#
loop_
_entity_poly.entity_id
_entity_poly.type
_entity_poly.pdbx_seq_one_letter_code
_entity_poly.pdbx_strand_id
1 'polypeptide(L)'
;MRWFDASRFGSDELDNRLKELAITAQNHPPQSRDRRAALTKLHSIVVNSKKLWYPPSNRFNQYIYDEAKQELWCYVCQFIEKYDPQKGEVIAWIKTLLKTRFYPKAEIEYFKITSAQNICKEVRQPEENDPSLLSEVWDYIELDPDDIFQQECVENHPEANFKVLIRYRRCQIMWKDISEQMMIKASTLINFYQRCIKKFAPIIKQYLTN
;
A
#
# COMPACT_ATOMS: atom_id res chain seq x y z
N MET A 1 -35.23 -6.87 -7.88
CA MET A 1 -33.85 -7.29 -8.25
C MET A 1 -33.49 -8.52 -7.43
N ARG A 2 -33.44 -9.71 -8.01
CA ARG A 2 -33.08 -10.93 -7.26
C ARG A 2 -31.57 -10.91 -7.03
N TRP A 3 -31.13 -10.92 -5.79
CA TRP A 3 -29.73 -11.05 -5.39
C TRP A 3 -29.20 -12.41 -5.84
N PHE A 4 -28.08 -12.43 -6.52
CA PHE A 4 -27.44 -13.64 -7.02
C PHE A 4 -26.79 -14.36 -5.85
N ASP A 5 -27.36 -15.49 -5.45
CA ASP A 5 -26.85 -16.31 -4.35
C ASP A 5 -25.75 -17.25 -4.88
N ALA A 6 -24.49 -16.84 -4.64
CA ALA A 6 -23.30 -17.58 -5.10
C ALA A 6 -23.09 -18.92 -4.35
N SER A 7 -23.83 -19.18 -3.27
CA SER A 7 -23.72 -20.41 -2.46
C SER A 7 -24.36 -21.64 -3.12
N ARG A 8 -25.05 -21.46 -4.25
CA ARG A 8 -25.77 -22.51 -4.96
C ARG A 8 -24.96 -23.25 -6.02
N PHE A 9 -23.75 -22.76 -6.37
CA PHE A 9 -22.96 -23.35 -7.44
C PHE A 9 -21.83 -24.22 -6.87
N GLY A 10 -21.62 -25.40 -7.49
CA GLY A 10 -20.41 -26.18 -7.30
C GLY A 10 -19.16 -25.36 -7.70
N SER A 11 -17.98 -25.71 -7.19
CA SER A 11 -16.73 -24.95 -7.46
C SER A 11 -16.52 -24.77 -8.95
N ASP A 12 -16.68 -25.85 -9.71
CA ASP A 12 -16.40 -25.90 -11.17
C ASP A 12 -17.41 -25.06 -11.99
N GLU A 13 -18.66 -25.03 -11.56
CA GLU A 13 -19.71 -24.21 -12.22
C GLU A 13 -19.45 -22.71 -12.00
N LEU A 14 -19.02 -22.34 -10.79
CA LEU A 14 -18.64 -20.97 -10.47
C LEU A 14 -17.45 -20.52 -11.32
N ASP A 15 -16.42 -21.35 -11.43
CA ASP A 15 -15.20 -21.02 -12.14
C ASP A 15 -15.45 -20.92 -13.66
N ASN A 16 -16.27 -21.82 -14.23
CA ASN A 16 -16.72 -21.74 -15.62
C ASN A 16 -17.50 -20.45 -15.88
N ARG A 17 -18.40 -20.06 -14.98
CA ARG A 17 -19.18 -18.83 -15.13
C ARG A 17 -18.31 -17.57 -15.07
N LEU A 18 -17.33 -17.54 -14.19
CA LEU A 18 -16.37 -16.43 -14.13
C LEU A 18 -15.50 -16.34 -15.37
N LYS A 19 -15.07 -17.48 -15.92
CA LYS A 19 -14.32 -17.58 -17.17
C LYS A 19 -15.13 -17.04 -18.35
N GLU A 20 -16.40 -17.43 -18.48
CA GLU A 20 -17.30 -16.92 -19.53
C GLU A 20 -17.44 -15.38 -19.43
N LEU A 21 -17.64 -14.85 -18.23
CA LEU A 21 -17.77 -13.40 -18.02
C LEU A 21 -16.47 -12.64 -18.36
N ALA A 22 -15.31 -13.21 -18.00
CA ALA A 22 -14.03 -12.62 -18.36
C ALA A 22 -13.81 -12.59 -19.87
N ILE A 23 -14.08 -13.71 -20.57
CA ILE A 23 -13.98 -13.81 -22.04
C ILE A 23 -14.99 -12.85 -22.70
N THR A 24 -16.22 -12.76 -22.17
CA THR A 24 -17.20 -11.80 -22.67
C THR A 24 -16.69 -10.37 -22.55
N ALA A 25 -16.08 -10.02 -21.41
CA ALA A 25 -15.51 -8.69 -21.21
C ALA A 25 -14.34 -8.40 -22.16
N GLN A 26 -13.50 -9.39 -22.45
CA GLN A 26 -12.38 -9.28 -23.40
C GLN A 26 -12.84 -9.06 -24.84
N ASN A 27 -13.94 -9.69 -25.24
CA ASN A 27 -14.45 -9.64 -26.61
C ASN A 27 -15.21 -8.35 -26.94
N HIS A 28 -15.43 -7.46 -25.97
CA HIS A 28 -16.16 -6.23 -26.15
C HIS A 28 -15.27 -4.98 -25.93
N PRO A 29 -15.48 -3.90 -26.69
CA PRO A 29 -14.71 -2.66 -26.55
C PRO A 29 -14.77 -2.07 -25.12
N PRO A 30 -13.73 -1.37 -24.66
CA PRO A 30 -13.61 -0.88 -23.27
C PRO A 30 -14.83 -0.10 -22.75
N GLN A 31 -15.50 0.68 -23.60
CA GLN A 31 -16.64 1.52 -23.23
C GLN A 31 -18.00 0.87 -23.48
N SER A 32 -18.05 -0.34 -24.00
CA SER A 32 -19.31 -1.01 -24.35
C SER A 32 -20.15 -1.34 -23.12
N ARG A 33 -21.49 -1.34 -23.32
CA ARG A 33 -22.45 -1.74 -22.28
C ARG A 33 -22.24 -3.21 -21.86
N ASP A 34 -21.94 -4.06 -22.82
CA ASP A 34 -21.80 -5.52 -22.58
C ASP A 34 -20.53 -5.82 -21.77
N ARG A 35 -19.40 -5.16 -22.08
CA ARG A 35 -18.18 -5.27 -21.25
C ARG A 35 -18.45 -4.82 -19.82
N ARG A 36 -19.09 -3.67 -19.62
CA ARG A 36 -19.42 -3.18 -18.27
C ARG A 36 -20.35 -4.12 -17.52
N ALA A 37 -21.36 -4.67 -18.18
CA ALA A 37 -22.28 -5.63 -17.59
C ALA A 37 -21.57 -6.94 -17.19
N ALA A 38 -20.67 -7.46 -18.03
CA ALA A 38 -19.87 -8.64 -17.74
C ALA A 38 -18.94 -8.43 -16.54
N LEU A 39 -18.20 -7.30 -16.52
CA LEU A 39 -17.30 -6.94 -15.41
C LEU A 39 -18.05 -6.71 -14.09
N THR A 40 -19.21 -6.07 -14.13
CA THR A 40 -20.05 -5.88 -12.93
C THR A 40 -20.54 -7.21 -12.36
N LYS A 41 -20.97 -8.14 -13.21
CA LYS A 41 -21.37 -9.49 -12.79
C LYS A 41 -20.18 -10.27 -12.24
N LEU A 42 -19.03 -10.22 -12.91
CA LEU A 42 -17.80 -10.85 -12.46
C LEU A 42 -17.39 -10.35 -11.08
N HIS A 43 -17.35 -9.04 -10.88
CA HIS A 43 -17.08 -8.41 -9.58
C HIS A 43 -18.03 -8.92 -8.50
N SER A 44 -19.35 -8.85 -8.75
CA SER A 44 -20.37 -9.28 -7.79
C SER A 44 -20.20 -10.75 -7.38
N ILE A 45 -19.95 -11.65 -8.35
CA ILE A 45 -19.77 -13.08 -8.08
C ILE A 45 -18.50 -13.31 -7.26
N VAL A 46 -17.37 -12.68 -7.61
CA VAL A 46 -16.10 -12.84 -6.88
C VAL A 46 -16.21 -12.35 -5.45
N VAL A 47 -16.81 -11.17 -5.23
CA VAL A 47 -17.00 -10.61 -3.87
C VAL A 47 -17.91 -11.50 -3.02
N ASN A 48 -19.03 -11.97 -3.59
CA ASN A 48 -19.98 -12.81 -2.88
C ASN A 48 -19.48 -14.24 -2.65
N SER A 49 -18.53 -14.72 -3.43
CA SER A 49 -17.94 -16.06 -3.27
C SER A 49 -17.15 -16.24 -1.98
N LYS A 50 -16.73 -15.13 -1.33
CA LYS A 50 -15.83 -15.11 -0.16
C LYS A 50 -14.51 -15.88 -0.39
N LYS A 51 -14.17 -16.14 -1.65
CA LYS A 51 -12.96 -16.89 -2.04
C LYS A 51 -11.74 -15.98 -2.26
N LEU A 52 -11.83 -14.65 -2.00
CA LEU A 52 -10.66 -13.77 -2.12
C LEU A 52 -9.60 -14.13 -1.09
N TRP A 53 -8.36 -13.81 -1.43
CA TRP A 53 -7.25 -13.96 -0.49
C TRP A 53 -7.35 -12.93 0.64
N TYR A 54 -7.07 -13.37 1.86
CA TYR A 54 -6.92 -12.51 3.03
C TYR A 54 -5.48 -12.61 3.55
N PRO A 55 -4.89 -11.51 4.00
CA PRO A 55 -3.58 -11.55 4.66
C PRO A 55 -3.70 -12.28 6.01
N PRO A 56 -2.56 -12.84 6.52
CA PRO A 56 -2.52 -13.41 7.86
C PRO A 56 -3.00 -12.41 8.92
N SER A 57 -3.64 -12.89 9.99
CA SER A 57 -4.26 -12.06 11.03
C SER A 57 -3.32 -11.04 11.69
N ASN A 58 -2.03 -11.39 11.82
CA ASN A 58 -0.99 -10.50 12.34
C ASN A 58 -0.59 -9.35 11.40
N ARG A 59 -1.00 -9.40 10.12
CA ARG A 59 -0.77 -8.38 9.10
C ARG A 59 -2.07 -7.78 8.57
N PHE A 60 -3.20 -8.25 9.06
CA PHE A 60 -4.49 -7.80 8.56
C PHE A 60 -4.81 -6.39 9.06
N ASN A 61 -5.03 -5.49 8.12
CA ASN A 61 -5.59 -4.16 8.36
C ASN A 61 -6.73 -3.94 7.37
N GLN A 62 -7.91 -3.67 7.88
CA GLN A 62 -9.12 -3.51 7.06
C GLN A 62 -8.98 -2.39 6.04
N TYR A 63 -8.42 -1.25 6.44
CA TYR A 63 -8.22 -0.10 5.55
C TYR A 63 -7.29 -0.46 4.38
N ILE A 64 -6.13 -1.07 4.68
CA ILE A 64 -5.17 -1.53 3.66
C ILE A 64 -5.84 -2.51 2.70
N TYR A 65 -6.63 -3.43 3.25
CA TYR A 65 -7.29 -4.46 2.46
C TYR A 65 -8.36 -3.88 1.53
N ASP A 66 -9.13 -2.91 2.00
CA ASP A 66 -10.18 -2.27 1.20
C ASP A 66 -9.58 -1.41 0.10
N GLU A 67 -8.51 -0.67 0.36
CA GLU A 67 -7.75 0.09 -0.63
C GLU A 67 -7.16 -0.84 -1.71
N ALA A 68 -6.50 -1.91 -1.28
CA ALA A 68 -5.95 -2.91 -2.19
C ALA A 68 -7.02 -3.54 -3.10
N LYS A 69 -8.22 -3.81 -2.57
CA LYS A 69 -9.35 -4.32 -3.36
C LYS A 69 -9.84 -3.29 -4.37
N GLN A 70 -9.95 -2.03 -3.98
CA GLN A 70 -10.39 -0.97 -4.87
C GLN A 70 -9.43 -0.82 -6.06
N GLU A 71 -8.13 -0.73 -5.81
CA GLU A 71 -7.12 -0.67 -6.88
C GLU A 71 -7.12 -1.93 -7.77
N LEU A 72 -7.24 -3.10 -7.16
CA LEU A 72 -7.36 -4.36 -7.89
C LEU A 72 -8.52 -4.33 -8.88
N TRP A 73 -9.70 -3.88 -8.45
CA TRP A 73 -10.86 -3.84 -9.34
C TRP A 73 -10.74 -2.78 -10.44
N CYS A 74 -10.15 -1.64 -10.15
CA CYS A 74 -9.80 -0.66 -11.19
C CYS A 74 -8.89 -1.31 -12.25
N TYR A 75 -7.85 -2.04 -11.81
CA TYR A 75 -6.94 -2.74 -12.70
C TYR A 75 -7.63 -3.84 -13.51
N VAL A 76 -8.45 -4.69 -12.88
CA VAL A 76 -9.20 -5.75 -13.59
C VAL A 76 -10.12 -5.15 -14.65
N CYS A 77 -10.81 -4.05 -14.35
CA CYS A 77 -11.67 -3.38 -15.33
C CYS A 77 -10.90 -2.81 -16.51
N GLN A 78 -9.71 -2.26 -16.28
CA GLN A 78 -8.87 -1.69 -17.33
C GLN A 78 -8.13 -2.76 -18.16
N PHE A 79 -7.70 -3.83 -17.53
CA PHE A 79 -6.74 -4.77 -18.10
C PHE A 79 -7.23 -6.21 -18.04
N ILE A 80 -8.54 -6.46 -18.22
CA ILE A 80 -9.09 -7.83 -18.25
C ILE A 80 -8.49 -8.66 -19.37
N GLU A 81 -7.95 -8.04 -20.42
CA GLU A 81 -7.25 -8.67 -21.53
C GLU A 81 -5.98 -9.42 -21.09
N LYS A 82 -5.41 -9.06 -19.93
CA LYS A 82 -4.24 -9.75 -19.36
C LYS A 82 -4.58 -11.08 -18.68
N TYR A 83 -5.86 -11.34 -18.46
CA TYR A 83 -6.30 -12.66 -18.01
C TYR A 83 -6.21 -13.64 -19.17
N ASP A 84 -5.50 -14.76 -18.95
CA ASP A 84 -5.36 -15.86 -19.90
C ASP A 84 -6.13 -17.08 -19.39
N PRO A 85 -7.23 -17.47 -20.06
CA PRO A 85 -8.04 -18.62 -19.66
C PRO A 85 -7.32 -19.98 -19.71
N GLN A 86 -6.17 -20.03 -20.39
CA GLN A 86 -5.34 -21.24 -20.51
C GLN A 86 -4.39 -21.41 -19.32
N LYS A 87 -4.07 -20.30 -18.60
CA LYS A 87 -3.12 -20.30 -17.49
C LYS A 87 -3.77 -20.54 -16.13
N GLY A 88 -5.09 -20.55 -16.06
CA GLY A 88 -5.80 -20.84 -14.83
C GLY A 88 -7.12 -20.09 -14.66
N GLU A 89 -7.71 -20.25 -13.49
CA GLU A 89 -9.01 -19.70 -13.16
C GLU A 89 -8.96 -18.21 -12.86
N VAL A 90 -10.07 -17.50 -13.11
CA VAL A 90 -10.21 -16.06 -12.83
C VAL A 90 -9.93 -15.73 -11.36
N ILE A 91 -10.49 -16.53 -10.44
CA ILE A 91 -10.30 -16.32 -9.00
C ILE A 91 -8.83 -16.48 -8.60
N ALA A 92 -8.12 -17.46 -9.15
CA ALA A 92 -6.71 -17.67 -8.88
C ALA A 92 -5.85 -16.50 -9.38
N TRP A 93 -6.13 -15.99 -10.57
CA TRP A 93 -5.49 -14.81 -11.13
C TRP A 93 -5.73 -13.56 -10.28
N ILE A 94 -6.99 -13.29 -9.88
CA ILE A 94 -7.36 -12.15 -9.03
C ILE A 94 -6.69 -12.25 -7.65
N LYS A 95 -6.69 -13.45 -7.03
CA LYS A 95 -5.99 -13.70 -5.75
C LYS A 95 -4.50 -13.40 -5.84
N THR A 96 -3.87 -13.85 -6.92
CA THR A 96 -2.44 -13.62 -7.14
C THR A 96 -2.14 -12.13 -7.26
N LEU A 97 -2.92 -11.38 -8.04
CA LEU A 97 -2.78 -9.94 -8.15
C LEU A 97 -2.97 -9.23 -6.80
N LEU A 98 -4.00 -9.60 -6.05
CA LEU A 98 -4.25 -9.01 -4.73
C LEU A 98 -3.07 -9.25 -3.78
N LYS A 99 -2.60 -10.50 -3.69
CA LYS A 99 -1.54 -10.93 -2.77
C LYS A 99 -0.17 -10.34 -3.12
N THR A 100 0.18 -10.33 -4.41
CA THR A 100 1.57 -10.03 -4.83
C THR A 100 1.79 -8.59 -5.25
N ARG A 101 0.73 -7.88 -5.64
CA ARG A 101 0.84 -6.52 -6.19
C ARG A 101 0.08 -5.49 -5.37
N PHE A 102 -1.23 -5.66 -5.20
CA PHE A 102 -2.08 -4.59 -4.66
C PHE A 102 -2.02 -4.48 -3.15
N TYR A 103 -2.05 -5.58 -2.41
CA TYR A 103 -1.94 -5.53 -0.96
C TYR A 103 -0.58 -4.99 -0.48
N PRO A 104 0.57 -5.45 -0.99
CA PRO A 104 1.86 -4.87 -0.62
C PRO A 104 1.99 -3.39 -0.98
N LYS A 105 1.41 -2.97 -2.12
CA LYS A 105 1.39 -1.56 -2.51
C LYS A 105 0.59 -0.71 -1.53
N ALA A 106 -0.64 -1.12 -1.22
CA ALA A 106 -1.50 -0.42 -0.26
C ALA A 106 -0.90 -0.43 1.16
N GLU A 107 -0.23 -1.51 1.57
CA GLU A 107 0.49 -1.60 2.84
C GLU A 107 1.61 -0.56 2.91
N ILE A 108 2.40 -0.42 1.85
CA ILE A 108 3.44 0.60 1.76
C ILE A 108 2.84 2.01 1.85
N GLU A 109 1.78 2.30 1.11
CA GLU A 109 1.12 3.61 1.11
C GLU A 109 0.51 3.95 2.47
N TYR A 110 -0.12 2.99 3.11
CA TYR A 110 -0.66 3.16 4.46
C TYR A 110 0.45 3.50 5.47
N PHE A 111 1.56 2.78 5.45
CA PHE A 111 2.68 3.06 6.36
C PHE A 111 3.36 4.40 6.09
N LYS A 112 3.36 4.90 4.85
CA LYS A 112 3.81 6.26 4.55
C LYS A 112 2.96 7.30 5.27
N ILE A 113 1.64 7.22 5.04
CA ILE A 113 0.67 8.16 5.60
C ILE A 113 0.74 8.11 7.13
N THR A 114 0.77 6.91 7.71
CA THR A 114 0.80 6.72 9.16
C THR A 114 2.12 7.17 9.78
N SER A 115 3.26 6.95 9.11
CA SER A 115 4.56 7.43 9.59
C SER A 115 4.63 8.96 9.55
N ALA A 116 4.16 9.58 8.49
CA ALA A 116 4.06 11.02 8.37
C ALA A 116 3.11 11.61 9.44
N GLN A 117 1.93 11.01 9.63
CA GLN A 117 0.97 11.42 10.66
C GLN A 117 1.52 11.22 12.08
N ASN A 118 2.31 10.18 12.34
CA ASN A 118 2.92 9.97 13.65
C ASN A 118 3.99 11.00 13.95
N ILE A 119 4.79 11.40 12.96
CA ILE A 119 5.73 12.54 13.11
C ILE A 119 4.93 13.80 13.41
N CYS A 120 3.87 14.08 12.66
CA CYS A 120 3.02 15.25 12.90
C CYS A 120 2.27 15.20 14.24
N LYS A 121 1.85 14.03 14.72
CA LYS A 121 1.20 13.86 16.03
C LYS A 121 2.17 14.06 17.21
N GLU A 122 3.42 13.61 17.07
CA GLU A 122 4.45 13.88 18.07
C GLU A 122 4.86 15.38 18.09
N VAL A 123 4.67 16.08 16.97
CA VAL A 123 4.99 17.50 16.81
C VAL A 123 3.82 18.42 17.20
N ARG A 124 2.57 18.00 17.05
CA ARG A 124 1.36 18.81 17.42
C ARG A 124 0.38 18.03 18.29
N GLN A 125 -0.34 18.74 19.17
CA GLN A 125 -1.61 18.27 19.75
C GLN A 125 -2.69 18.20 18.65
N PRO A 126 -3.75 17.35 18.80
CA PRO A 126 -4.56 16.83 17.70
C PRO A 126 -5.57 17.85 17.13
N GLU A 127 -5.10 18.88 16.45
CA GLU A 127 -5.96 19.74 15.63
C GLU A 127 -5.27 20.02 14.29
N GLU A 128 -5.96 19.57 13.22
CA GLU A 128 -5.75 19.82 11.78
C GLU A 128 -4.58 19.12 11.07
N ASN A 129 -4.98 18.18 10.16
CA ASN A 129 -4.13 17.67 9.09
C ASN A 129 -3.93 18.75 8.00
N ASP A 130 -3.00 19.64 8.20
CA ASP A 130 -2.61 20.62 7.20
C ASP A 130 -1.49 20.06 6.31
N PRO A 131 -1.70 19.89 4.98
CA PRO A 131 -0.66 19.45 4.06
C PRO A 131 0.56 20.38 4.02
N SER A 132 0.38 21.68 4.37
CA SER A 132 1.45 22.67 4.42
C SER A 132 2.46 22.34 5.53
N LEU A 133 1.99 21.89 6.68
CA LEU A 133 2.83 21.52 7.82
C LEU A 133 3.78 20.36 7.51
N LEU A 134 3.32 19.38 6.75
CA LEU A 134 4.18 18.28 6.30
C LEU A 134 5.31 18.77 5.41
N SER A 135 5.02 19.72 4.52
CA SER A 135 6.04 20.34 3.67
C SER A 135 7.08 21.08 4.52
N GLU A 136 6.65 21.90 5.48
CA GLU A 136 7.53 22.65 6.37
C GLU A 136 8.45 21.75 7.22
N VAL A 137 7.92 20.61 7.73
CA VAL A 137 8.74 19.61 8.43
C VAL A 137 9.84 19.05 7.52
N TRP A 138 9.48 18.73 6.27
CA TRP A 138 10.45 18.19 5.33
C TRP A 138 11.50 19.23 4.93
N ASP A 139 11.09 20.47 4.69
CA ASP A 139 11.98 21.55 4.31
C ASP A 139 12.98 21.85 5.45
N TYR A 140 12.53 21.81 6.70
CA TYR A 140 13.41 21.97 7.87
C TYR A 140 14.44 20.82 8.00
N ILE A 141 14.01 19.57 7.82
CA ILE A 141 14.92 18.41 7.85
C ILE A 141 15.93 18.46 6.70
N GLU A 142 15.50 18.88 5.50
CA GLU A 142 16.39 19.00 4.35
C GLU A 142 17.36 20.16 4.53
N LEU A 143 16.92 21.28 5.08
CA LEU A 143 17.78 22.44 5.36
C LEU A 143 18.85 22.09 6.40
N ASP A 144 18.46 21.38 7.48
CA ASP A 144 19.33 20.93 8.58
C ASP A 144 20.29 22.03 9.06
N PRO A 145 19.78 23.18 9.55
CA PRO A 145 20.57 24.41 9.74
C PRO A 145 21.73 24.24 10.72
N ASP A 146 21.63 23.28 11.64
CA ASP A 146 22.64 22.98 12.65
C ASP A 146 23.35 21.64 12.42
N ASP A 147 23.15 21.02 11.25
CA ASP A 147 23.65 19.69 10.87
C ASP A 147 23.27 18.57 11.86
N ILE A 148 22.25 18.77 12.69
CA ILE A 148 21.88 17.86 13.77
C ILE A 148 21.33 16.52 13.27
N PHE A 149 20.62 16.54 12.13
CA PHE A 149 20.06 15.34 11.53
C PHE A 149 21.12 14.52 10.78
N GLN A 150 22.11 15.19 10.22
CA GLN A 150 23.22 14.56 9.52
C GLN A 150 24.28 13.99 10.48
N GLN A 151 24.52 14.65 11.61
CA GLN A 151 25.49 14.19 12.61
C GLN A 151 25.01 12.95 13.37
N GLU A 152 23.69 12.77 13.52
CA GLU A 152 23.15 11.57 14.19
C GLU A 152 23.17 10.40 13.21
N CYS A 153 24.05 9.44 13.45
CA CYS A 153 24.25 8.29 12.58
C CYS A 153 24.23 6.96 13.35
N VAL A 154 24.10 5.86 12.62
CA VAL A 154 24.28 4.51 13.17
C VAL A 154 25.75 4.32 13.56
N GLU A 155 26.00 3.69 14.70
CA GLU A 155 27.35 3.45 15.20
C GLU A 155 28.23 2.77 14.15
N ASN A 156 29.42 3.35 13.90
CA ASN A 156 30.36 2.95 12.86
C ASN A 156 29.86 3.06 11.40
N HIS A 157 28.72 3.73 11.16
CA HIS A 157 28.12 3.89 9.84
C HIS A 157 27.66 5.35 9.62
N PRO A 158 28.60 6.28 9.37
CA PRO A 158 28.26 7.71 9.18
C PRO A 158 27.39 7.96 7.95
N GLU A 159 27.43 7.06 6.95
CA GLU A 159 26.56 7.08 5.79
C GLU A 159 25.07 6.79 6.13
N ALA A 160 24.82 6.06 7.24
CA ALA A 160 23.49 5.74 7.71
C ALA A 160 23.02 6.75 8.79
N ASN A 161 22.97 8.03 8.45
CA ASN A 161 22.49 9.08 9.32
C ASN A 161 20.97 9.28 9.19
N PHE A 162 20.37 10.01 10.16
CA PHE A 162 18.93 10.20 10.21
C PHE A 162 18.39 10.91 8.96
N LYS A 163 19.08 11.93 8.45
CA LYS A 163 18.70 12.68 7.25
C LYS A 163 18.61 11.78 6.01
N VAL A 164 19.58 10.86 5.86
CA VAL A 164 19.58 9.88 4.76
C VAL A 164 18.45 8.86 4.93
N LEU A 165 18.27 8.31 6.13
CA LEU A 165 17.22 7.32 6.37
C LEU A 165 15.82 7.89 6.19
N ILE A 166 15.58 9.13 6.61
CA ILE A 166 14.28 9.77 6.42
C ILE A 166 13.99 10.06 4.94
N ARG A 167 15.01 10.41 4.13
CA ARG A 167 14.89 10.53 2.67
C ARG A 167 14.52 9.20 2.01
N TYR A 168 15.19 8.10 2.38
CA TYR A 168 14.83 6.77 1.90
C TYR A 168 13.39 6.42 2.24
N ARG A 169 12.95 6.74 3.47
CA ARG A 169 11.56 6.50 3.90
C ARG A 169 10.56 7.40 3.19
N ARG A 170 10.91 8.64 2.88
CA ARG A 170 10.12 9.54 2.04
C ARG A 170 9.97 8.99 0.61
N CYS A 171 11.05 8.46 0.04
CA CYS A 171 11.06 7.81 -1.27
C CYS A 171 10.48 6.39 -1.24
N GLN A 172 9.99 5.91 -0.09
CA GLN A 172 9.26 4.65 0.10
C GLN A 172 10.11 3.40 -0.01
N ILE A 173 11.41 3.53 0.05
CA ILE A 173 12.32 2.41 -0.01
C ILE A 173 12.11 1.53 1.23
N MET A 174 11.97 0.23 1.00
CA MET A 174 11.71 -0.73 2.09
C MET A 174 12.96 -0.87 2.98
N TRP A 175 12.75 -1.12 4.27
CA TRP A 175 13.86 -1.36 5.21
C TRP A 175 14.78 -2.50 4.78
N LYS A 176 14.24 -3.48 4.07
CA LYS A 176 15.02 -4.57 3.50
C LYS A 176 16.01 -4.05 2.46
N ASP A 177 15.53 -3.23 1.53
CA ASP A 177 16.36 -2.68 0.43
C ASP A 177 17.41 -1.70 0.99
N ILE A 178 17.04 -0.87 1.98
CA ILE A 178 17.98 0.00 2.68
C ILE A 178 19.05 -0.83 3.41
N SER A 179 18.64 -1.93 4.05
CA SER A 179 19.53 -2.86 4.75
C SER A 179 20.53 -3.51 3.79
N GLU A 180 20.09 -3.94 2.63
CA GLU A 180 20.94 -4.52 1.59
C GLU A 180 21.90 -3.47 1.01
N GLN A 181 21.43 -2.26 0.73
CA GLN A 181 22.25 -1.19 0.19
C GLN A 181 23.31 -0.67 1.16
N MET A 182 22.98 -0.55 2.45
CA MET A 182 23.88 -0.05 3.47
C MET A 182 24.68 -1.15 4.17
N MET A 183 24.41 -2.42 3.88
CA MET A 183 24.99 -3.60 4.56
C MET A 183 24.81 -3.57 6.08
N ILE A 184 23.72 -2.97 6.55
CA ILE A 184 23.35 -2.85 7.96
C ILE A 184 22.05 -3.63 8.22
N LYS A 185 21.94 -4.36 9.31
CA LYS A 185 20.74 -5.12 9.66
C LYS A 185 19.51 -4.19 9.71
N ALA A 186 18.41 -4.59 9.05
CA ALA A 186 17.15 -3.81 9.02
C ALA A 186 16.65 -3.45 10.43
N SER A 187 16.76 -4.37 11.41
CA SER A 187 16.38 -4.09 12.79
C SER A 187 17.19 -2.97 13.44
N THR A 188 18.49 -2.88 13.12
CA THR A 188 19.36 -1.80 13.59
C THR A 188 18.93 -0.46 13.02
N LEU A 189 18.69 -0.41 11.71
CA LEU A 189 18.21 0.81 11.02
C LEU A 189 16.84 1.27 11.55
N ILE A 190 15.91 0.34 11.76
CA ILE A 190 14.57 0.64 12.29
C ILE A 190 14.66 1.20 13.71
N ASN A 191 15.41 0.56 14.60
CA ASN A 191 15.56 1.00 15.98
C ASN A 191 16.26 2.37 16.07
N PHE A 192 17.30 2.58 15.27
CA PHE A 192 17.96 3.87 15.15
C PHE A 192 16.99 4.96 14.66
N TYR A 193 16.27 4.71 13.59
CA TYR A 193 15.30 5.63 13.02
C TYR A 193 14.21 6.04 14.01
N GLN A 194 13.63 5.08 14.72
CA GLN A 194 12.62 5.34 15.76
C GLN A 194 13.18 6.17 16.93
N ARG A 195 14.43 5.89 17.37
CA ARG A 195 15.11 6.69 18.39
C ARG A 195 15.30 8.14 17.93
N CYS A 196 15.72 8.33 16.68
CA CYS A 196 15.92 9.66 16.12
C CYS A 196 14.61 10.44 16.00
N ILE A 197 13.50 9.80 15.57
CA ILE A 197 12.18 10.44 15.56
C ILE A 197 11.85 10.99 16.97
N LYS A 198 11.97 10.16 18.00
CA LYS A 198 11.69 10.60 19.39
C LYS A 198 12.62 11.72 19.86
N LYS A 199 13.89 11.68 19.48
CA LYS A 199 14.89 12.69 19.82
C LYS A 199 14.60 14.03 19.16
N PHE A 200 14.22 14.02 17.88
CA PHE A 200 14.11 15.22 17.07
C PHE A 200 12.69 15.82 17.01
N ALA A 201 11.64 15.07 17.38
CA ALA A 201 10.28 15.59 17.41
C ALA A 201 10.11 16.90 18.23
N PRO A 202 10.72 17.06 19.43
CA PRO A 202 10.63 18.31 20.18
C PRO A 202 11.29 19.50 19.45
N ILE A 203 12.42 19.26 18.78
CA ILE A 203 13.17 20.31 18.05
C ILE A 203 12.38 20.77 16.84
N ILE A 204 11.83 19.82 16.06
CA ILE A 204 10.98 20.12 14.92
C ILE A 204 9.73 20.88 15.38
N LYS A 205 9.12 20.47 16.50
CA LYS A 205 7.97 21.16 17.09
C LYS A 205 8.30 22.60 17.43
N GLN A 206 9.43 22.86 18.06
CA GLN A 206 9.86 24.20 18.42
C GLN A 206 10.05 25.10 17.20
N TYR A 207 10.61 24.57 16.12
CA TYR A 207 10.78 25.28 14.85
C TYR A 207 9.44 25.70 14.23
N LEU A 208 8.44 24.82 14.25
CA LEU A 208 7.12 25.06 13.66
C LEU A 208 6.24 26.00 14.49
N THR A 209 6.61 26.28 15.74
CA THR A 209 5.85 27.17 16.64
C THR A 209 6.46 28.58 16.79
N ASN A 210 7.62 28.82 16.18
CA ASN A 210 8.27 30.12 16.09
C ASN A 210 7.98 30.78 14.75
#